data_3f422a1058bfd73aa48e0e760abefcde
#
_entry.id   3f422a1058bfd73aa48e0e760abefcde
#
_cell.length_a   1.000
_cell.length_b   1.000
_cell.length_c   1.000
_cell.angle_alpha   90.00
_cell.angle_beta   90.00
_cell.angle_gamma   90.00
#
_symmetry.space_group_name_H-M   'P 1'
#
loop_
_entity.id
_entity.type
_entity.pdbx_description
1 polymer ?
#
loop_
_entity_poly.entity_id
_entity_poly.type
_entity_poly.pdbx_seq_one_letter_code
_entity_poly.pdbx_strand_id
1 'polypeptide(L)'
;DEHGVGMSFHMSPAKLDPEGFLEEFGHRPMIHLAEIGVLKDDVSITHCVQVDNQELAVMAETGVSVAHCPTTALKVSYGVTQVGKMPEMAMAGINLGIGTDGNNASNYSDLMRATYLVAGLFKDARTDPQMFPAEKAYEMATLGGARAMNAQDEIGSLEVGKKADVVLHDTDRPEWRPLLNVMNQLVWSADGRGVHTVFVDGTKVVEAGRMLTIDEDRFWAQCQEAGEAITARSGLPDKSKYPVL
;
A
#
# COMPACT_ATOMS: atom_id res chain seq x y z
N ASP A 1 -14.43 -20.55 2.21
CA ASP A 1 -13.77 -21.87 2.20
C ASP A 1 -14.30 -22.83 1.12
N GLU A 2 -15.57 -22.71 0.71
CA GLU A 2 -16.17 -23.59 -0.31
C GLU A 2 -15.56 -23.36 -1.71
N HIS A 3 -14.98 -22.18 -1.96
CA HIS A 3 -14.40 -21.79 -3.24
C HIS A 3 -12.88 -21.64 -3.22
N GLY A 4 -12.22 -21.80 -2.08
CA GLY A 4 -10.77 -21.68 -1.94
C GLY A 4 -10.23 -20.28 -2.31
N VAL A 5 -11.01 -19.23 -2.08
CA VAL A 5 -10.64 -17.83 -2.35
C VAL A 5 -10.41 -17.06 -1.05
N GLY A 6 -9.40 -16.21 -1.02
CA GLY A 6 -9.16 -15.29 0.09
C GLY A 6 -10.13 -14.11 0.10
N MET A 7 -10.11 -13.34 1.17
CA MET A 7 -10.95 -12.16 1.35
C MET A 7 -10.10 -10.90 1.54
N SER A 8 -10.53 -9.77 0.97
CA SER A 8 -9.92 -8.47 1.22
C SER A 8 -10.99 -7.41 1.49
N PHE A 9 -10.79 -6.60 2.54
CA PHE A 9 -11.70 -5.52 2.89
C PHE A 9 -10.98 -4.40 3.66
N HIS A 10 -11.63 -3.24 3.80
CA HIS A 10 -11.13 -2.10 4.57
C HIS A 10 -11.69 -2.15 5.99
N MET A 11 -10.84 -1.88 7.00
CA MET A 11 -11.28 -1.81 8.39
C MET A 11 -10.39 -0.87 9.23
N SER A 12 -11.01 -0.16 10.15
CA SER A 12 -10.37 0.70 11.13
C SER A 12 -9.39 1.74 10.55
N PRO A 13 -9.70 2.41 9.42
CA PRO A 13 -8.92 3.55 8.97
C PRO A 13 -9.01 4.72 9.95
N ALA A 14 -10.20 5.00 10.47
CA ALA A 14 -10.54 6.11 11.38
C ALA A 14 -11.32 5.60 12.59
N LYS A 15 -11.56 6.48 13.57
CA LYS A 15 -12.22 6.14 14.83
C LYS A 15 -13.67 5.65 14.68
N LEU A 16 -14.35 6.02 13.60
CA LEU A 16 -15.74 5.66 13.36
C LEU A 16 -15.97 4.14 13.35
N ASP A 17 -15.04 3.35 12.79
CA ASP A 17 -15.20 1.90 12.72
C ASP A 17 -15.14 1.26 14.11
N PRO A 18 -14.07 1.46 14.93
CA PRO A 18 -14.04 0.87 16.26
C PRO A 18 -15.14 1.42 17.19
N GLU A 19 -15.54 2.68 17.06
CA GLU A 19 -16.65 3.26 17.85
C GLU A 19 -17.99 2.64 17.45
N GLY A 20 -18.28 2.51 16.14
CA GLY A 20 -19.51 1.89 15.65
C GLY A 20 -19.62 0.41 16.01
N PHE A 21 -18.51 -0.35 15.89
CA PHE A 21 -18.51 -1.77 16.30
C PHE A 21 -18.72 -1.95 17.81
N LEU A 22 -18.13 -1.10 18.63
CA LEU A 22 -18.36 -1.11 20.08
C LEU A 22 -19.83 -0.83 20.43
N GLU A 23 -20.46 0.10 19.74
CA GLU A 23 -21.86 0.45 19.94
C GLU A 23 -22.81 -0.67 19.48
N GLU A 24 -22.55 -1.27 18.33
CA GLU A 24 -23.45 -2.26 17.71
C GLU A 24 -23.22 -3.68 18.26
N PHE A 25 -21.96 -4.11 18.44
CA PHE A 25 -21.59 -5.49 18.78
C PHE A 25 -20.98 -5.64 20.17
N GLY A 26 -20.65 -4.55 20.86
CA GLY A 26 -19.99 -4.58 22.18
C GLY A 26 -18.50 -4.94 22.14
N HIS A 27 -17.94 -5.16 20.96
CA HIS A 27 -16.55 -5.51 20.70
C HIS A 27 -15.94 -4.63 19.63
N ARG A 28 -14.62 -4.46 19.66
CA ARG A 28 -13.90 -3.78 18.58
C ARG A 28 -13.83 -4.66 17.33
N PRO A 29 -13.60 -4.07 16.12
CA PRO A 29 -13.75 -4.77 14.85
C PRO A 29 -13.01 -6.11 14.76
N MET A 30 -11.70 -6.14 15.09
CA MET A 30 -10.93 -7.37 14.93
C MET A 30 -11.33 -8.46 15.93
N ILE A 31 -11.77 -8.08 17.13
CA ILE A 31 -12.30 -9.04 18.12
C ILE A 31 -13.59 -9.67 17.57
N HIS A 32 -14.53 -8.83 17.15
CA HIS A 32 -15.80 -9.31 16.61
C HIS A 32 -15.61 -10.20 15.37
N LEU A 33 -14.78 -9.76 14.42
CA LEU A 33 -14.52 -10.51 13.20
C LEU A 33 -13.83 -11.87 13.46
N ALA A 34 -12.99 -11.95 14.48
CA ALA A 34 -12.41 -13.23 14.91
C ALA A 34 -13.46 -14.16 15.55
N GLU A 35 -14.33 -13.62 16.42
CA GLU A 35 -15.41 -14.40 17.07
C GLU A 35 -16.37 -15.03 16.08
N ILE A 36 -16.69 -14.32 14.99
CA ILE A 36 -17.56 -14.85 13.93
C ILE A 36 -16.79 -15.66 12.87
N GLY A 37 -15.47 -15.88 13.07
CA GLY A 37 -14.63 -16.73 12.22
C GLY A 37 -14.27 -16.15 10.85
N VAL A 38 -14.33 -14.81 10.70
CA VAL A 38 -13.93 -14.12 9.46
C VAL A 38 -12.41 -14.01 9.35
N LEU A 39 -11.70 -13.74 10.47
CA LEU A 39 -10.24 -13.56 10.43
C LEU A 39 -9.53 -14.91 10.30
N LYS A 40 -8.75 -15.05 9.23
CA LYS A 40 -7.93 -16.22 8.89
C LYS A 40 -6.69 -15.78 8.13
N ASP A 41 -5.78 -16.70 7.88
CA ASP A 41 -4.51 -16.48 7.16
C ASP A 41 -4.68 -16.14 5.68
N ASP A 42 -5.86 -16.41 5.09
CA ASP A 42 -6.24 -16.02 3.73
C ASP A 42 -6.94 -14.66 3.64
N VAL A 43 -7.01 -13.91 4.73
CA VAL A 43 -7.65 -12.59 4.80
C VAL A 43 -6.62 -11.46 4.80
N SER A 44 -6.85 -10.45 3.95
CA SER A 44 -6.09 -9.20 3.91
C SER A 44 -6.97 -8.01 4.29
N ILE A 45 -6.54 -7.26 5.31
CA ILE A 45 -7.29 -6.11 5.81
C ILE A 45 -6.54 -4.82 5.48
N THR A 46 -7.23 -3.90 4.80
CA THR A 46 -6.63 -2.61 4.44
C THR A 46 -6.75 -1.62 5.59
N HIS A 47 -5.70 -0.82 5.79
CA HIS A 47 -5.51 0.25 6.77
C HIS A 47 -5.13 -0.22 8.18
N CYS A 48 -6.05 -0.71 8.99
CA CYS A 48 -5.82 -1.10 10.40
C CYS A 48 -5.10 -0.03 11.23
N VAL A 49 -5.44 1.27 11.02
CA VAL A 49 -4.78 2.38 11.72
C VAL A 49 -5.23 2.48 13.17
N GLN A 50 -6.55 2.32 13.42
CA GLN A 50 -7.16 2.48 14.74
C GLN A 50 -7.28 1.16 15.52
N VAL A 51 -6.27 0.30 15.43
CA VAL A 51 -6.22 -1.01 16.12
C VAL A 51 -5.61 -0.84 17.52
N ASP A 52 -6.18 -1.48 18.53
CA ASP A 52 -5.61 -1.53 19.88
C ASP A 52 -4.71 -2.77 20.10
N ASN A 53 -4.23 -2.96 21.34
CA ASN A 53 -3.32 -4.08 21.63
C ASN A 53 -4.05 -5.43 21.70
N GLN A 54 -5.33 -5.45 22.04
CA GLN A 54 -6.11 -6.69 22.07
C GLN A 54 -6.42 -7.15 20.65
N GLU A 55 -6.82 -6.22 19.79
CA GLU A 55 -7.02 -6.49 18.36
C GLU A 55 -5.74 -6.96 17.70
N LEU A 56 -4.59 -6.33 18.02
CA LEU A 56 -3.29 -6.73 17.49
C LEU A 56 -2.95 -8.19 17.87
N ALA A 57 -3.21 -8.60 19.10
CA ALA A 57 -2.99 -9.98 19.54
C ALA A 57 -3.85 -10.98 18.75
N VAL A 58 -5.14 -10.67 18.57
CA VAL A 58 -6.06 -11.50 17.78
C VAL A 58 -5.64 -11.57 16.31
N MET A 59 -5.21 -10.45 15.72
CA MET A 59 -4.71 -10.42 14.33
C MET A 59 -3.45 -11.28 14.17
N ALA A 60 -2.56 -11.30 15.16
CA ALA A 60 -1.37 -12.15 15.14
C ALA A 60 -1.72 -13.64 15.27
N GLU A 61 -2.70 -13.99 16.12
CA GLU A 61 -3.17 -15.36 16.31
C GLU A 61 -3.90 -15.92 15.08
N THR A 62 -4.66 -15.08 14.38
CA THR A 62 -5.45 -15.49 13.22
C THR A 62 -4.65 -15.51 11.91
N GLY A 63 -3.45 -14.93 11.88
CA GLY A 63 -2.56 -14.95 10.72
C GLY A 63 -2.95 -14.00 9.60
N VAL A 64 -3.89 -13.08 9.83
CA VAL A 64 -4.32 -12.11 8.81
C VAL A 64 -3.17 -11.25 8.31
N SER A 65 -3.26 -10.81 7.06
CA SER A 65 -2.36 -9.83 6.48
C SER A 65 -2.93 -8.42 6.56
N VAL A 66 -2.07 -7.40 6.59
CA VAL A 66 -2.47 -6.00 6.54
C VAL A 66 -1.90 -5.31 5.31
N ALA A 67 -2.75 -4.66 4.53
CA ALA A 67 -2.36 -3.77 3.45
C ALA A 67 -2.25 -2.33 3.99
N HIS A 68 -1.03 -1.89 4.27
CA HIS A 68 -0.76 -0.53 4.75
C HIS A 68 -0.76 0.47 3.60
N CYS A 69 -1.64 1.49 3.68
CA CYS A 69 -1.80 2.54 2.68
C CYS A 69 -1.37 3.91 3.24
N PRO A 70 -0.05 4.21 3.31
CA PRO A 70 0.46 5.40 3.98
C PRO A 70 0.03 6.70 3.29
N THR A 71 -0.08 6.72 1.97
CA THR A 71 -0.46 7.89 1.18
C THR A 71 -1.87 8.37 1.51
N THR A 72 -2.85 7.48 1.51
CA THR A 72 -4.22 7.78 1.94
C THR A 72 -4.26 8.21 3.39
N ALA A 73 -3.62 7.44 4.28
CA ALA A 73 -3.63 7.74 5.72
C ALA A 73 -3.12 9.15 6.04
N LEU A 74 -2.09 9.63 5.33
CA LEU A 74 -1.58 11.00 5.46
C LEU A 74 -2.55 12.04 4.88
N LYS A 75 -3.04 11.80 3.66
CA LYS A 75 -3.88 12.77 2.95
C LYS A 75 -5.20 13.03 3.66
N VAL A 76 -5.84 11.99 4.20
CA VAL A 76 -7.15 12.10 4.87
C VAL A 76 -7.05 12.14 6.40
N SER A 77 -5.83 12.24 6.95
CA SER A 77 -5.57 12.47 8.37
C SER A 77 -6.09 11.34 9.29
N TYR A 78 -5.85 10.08 8.94
CA TYR A 78 -6.22 8.93 9.79
C TYR A 78 -5.40 8.85 11.10
N GLY A 79 -4.33 9.63 11.24
CA GLY A 79 -3.49 9.66 12.44
C GLY A 79 -2.49 8.50 12.51
N VAL A 80 -2.08 7.96 11.37
CA VAL A 80 -1.24 6.75 11.28
C VAL A 80 0.05 6.84 12.08
N THR A 81 0.68 8.02 12.15
CA THR A 81 1.91 8.24 12.93
C THR A 81 1.66 8.40 14.42
N GLN A 82 0.44 8.78 14.83
CA GLN A 82 0.07 9.01 16.23
C GLN A 82 -0.44 7.75 16.91
N VAL A 83 -1.33 7.02 16.26
CA VAL A 83 -2.02 5.86 16.84
C VAL A 83 -1.77 4.55 16.09
N GLY A 84 -1.29 4.62 14.85
CA GLY A 84 -1.03 3.43 14.04
C GLY A 84 0.04 2.52 14.65
N LYS A 85 -0.18 1.22 14.58
CA LYS A 85 0.63 0.15 15.20
C LYS A 85 1.36 -0.73 14.17
N MET A 86 1.70 -0.18 13.01
CA MET A 86 2.39 -0.96 11.97
C MET A 86 3.71 -1.58 12.45
N PRO A 87 4.56 -0.86 13.23
CA PRO A 87 5.77 -1.48 13.81
C PRO A 87 5.44 -2.62 14.77
N GLU A 88 4.47 -2.42 15.64
CA GLU A 88 4.03 -3.41 16.63
C GLU A 88 3.42 -4.65 15.95
N MET A 89 2.66 -4.45 14.85
CA MET A 89 2.15 -5.54 14.00
C MET A 89 3.29 -6.35 13.38
N ALA A 90 4.29 -5.67 12.81
CA ALA A 90 5.46 -6.33 12.24
C ALA A 90 6.26 -7.13 13.29
N MET A 91 6.42 -6.58 14.50
CA MET A 91 7.07 -7.28 15.63
C MET A 91 6.27 -8.49 16.11
N ALA A 92 4.94 -8.43 16.04
CA ALA A 92 4.05 -9.55 16.36
C ALA A 92 3.98 -10.62 15.25
N GLY A 93 4.70 -10.44 14.14
CA GLY A 93 4.73 -11.38 13.02
C GLY A 93 3.56 -11.27 12.05
N ILE A 94 2.71 -10.26 12.19
CA ILE A 94 1.63 -9.98 11.22
C ILE A 94 2.26 -9.58 9.88
N ASN A 95 1.85 -10.22 8.80
CA ASN A 95 2.32 -9.86 7.47
C ASN A 95 1.82 -8.48 7.07
N LEU A 96 2.75 -7.61 6.66
CA LEU A 96 2.44 -6.28 6.15
C LEU A 96 2.78 -6.20 4.66
N GLY A 97 1.79 -5.82 3.85
CA GLY A 97 1.96 -5.37 2.47
C GLY A 97 1.81 -3.85 2.36
N ILE A 98 2.24 -3.27 1.24
CA ILE A 98 2.03 -1.86 0.93
C ILE A 98 0.98 -1.73 -0.16
N GLY A 99 -0.01 -0.86 0.07
CA GLY A 99 -1.01 -0.46 -0.90
C GLY A 99 -0.96 1.03 -1.20
N THR A 100 -1.48 1.42 -2.35
CA THR A 100 -1.67 2.84 -2.72
C THR A 100 -3.07 3.34 -2.42
N ASP A 101 -4.03 2.43 -2.18
CA ASP A 101 -5.45 2.74 -2.10
C ASP A 101 -6.01 3.31 -3.42
N GLY A 102 -7.28 3.64 -3.46
CA GLY A 102 -7.91 4.23 -4.64
C GLY A 102 -7.39 5.64 -4.96
N ASN A 103 -7.29 5.96 -6.25
CA ASN A 103 -6.82 7.28 -6.70
C ASN A 103 -7.68 8.45 -6.21
N ASN A 104 -8.95 8.24 -5.93
CA ASN A 104 -9.83 9.23 -5.33
C ASN A 104 -9.44 9.56 -3.87
N ALA A 105 -8.89 8.59 -3.14
CA ALA A 105 -8.45 8.75 -1.75
C ALA A 105 -6.98 9.20 -1.66
N SER A 106 -6.06 8.52 -2.34
CA SER A 106 -4.62 8.82 -2.26
C SER A 106 -4.12 9.84 -3.29
N ASN A 107 -4.79 9.97 -4.44
CA ASN A 107 -4.31 10.66 -5.66
C ASN A 107 -2.97 10.11 -6.18
N TYR A 108 -2.67 8.81 -5.93
CA TYR A 108 -1.31 8.38 -6.04
C TYR A 108 -1.17 6.85 -6.21
N SER A 109 -0.67 6.44 -7.35
CA SER A 109 -0.49 5.02 -7.70
C SER A 109 0.97 4.59 -7.82
N ASP A 110 1.92 5.34 -7.23
CA ASP A 110 3.34 5.00 -7.25
C ASP A 110 3.73 4.26 -5.96
N LEU A 111 3.93 2.94 -6.06
CA LEU A 111 4.27 2.10 -4.91
C LEU A 111 5.67 2.39 -4.36
N MET A 112 6.61 2.88 -5.18
CA MET A 112 7.96 3.24 -4.70
C MET A 112 7.90 4.41 -3.72
N ARG A 113 7.09 5.44 -4.00
CA ARG A 113 6.88 6.55 -3.06
C ARG A 113 6.11 6.13 -1.83
N ALA A 114 5.16 5.19 -1.93
CA ALA A 114 4.53 4.60 -0.75
C ALA A 114 5.55 3.85 0.12
N THR A 115 6.48 3.12 -0.51
CA THR A 115 7.59 2.44 0.17
C THR A 115 8.52 3.42 0.89
N TYR A 116 8.85 4.56 0.26
CA TYR A 116 9.59 5.65 0.91
C TYR A 116 8.89 6.13 2.19
N LEU A 117 7.58 6.35 2.13
CA LEU A 117 6.79 6.75 3.30
C LEU A 117 6.83 5.70 4.41
N VAL A 118 6.66 4.42 4.08
CA VAL A 118 6.77 3.32 5.06
C VAL A 118 8.14 3.31 5.73
N ALA A 119 9.21 3.45 4.97
CA ALA A 119 10.57 3.49 5.51
C ALA A 119 10.82 4.69 6.44
N GLY A 120 10.12 5.82 6.24
CA GLY A 120 10.37 7.08 6.95
C GLY A 120 9.43 7.39 8.10
N LEU A 121 8.13 7.20 7.92
CA LEU A 121 7.10 7.69 8.83
C LEU A 121 7.27 7.26 10.29
N PHE A 122 7.49 5.97 10.51
CA PHE A 122 7.61 5.44 11.88
C PHE A 122 8.99 5.62 12.48
N LYS A 123 10.05 5.79 11.68
CA LYS A 123 11.35 6.21 12.19
C LYS A 123 11.23 7.54 12.93
N ASP A 124 10.60 8.52 12.30
CA ASP A 124 10.39 9.82 12.88
C ASP A 124 9.39 9.78 14.05
N ALA A 125 8.23 9.16 13.85
CA ALA A 125 7.18 9.07 14.85
C ALA A 125 7.59 8.34 16.15
N ARG A 126 8.51 7.39 16.08
CA ARG A 126 9.05 6.63 17.23
C ARG A 126 10.43 7.08 17.66
N THR A 127 11.04 8.04 16.94
CA THR A 127 12.43 8.51 17.17
C THR A 127 13.42 7.32 17.20
N ASP A 128 13.20 6.35 16.27
CA ASP A 128 14.00 5.13 16.16
C ASP A 128 14.48 4.92 14.72
N PRO A 129 15.78 5.13 14.43
CA PRO A 129 16.34 4.98 13.08
C PRO A 129 16.36 3.53 12.58
N GLN A 130 16.17 2.54 13.45
CA GLN A 130 16.13 1.12 13.07
C GLN A 130 14.74 0.67 12.61
N MET A 131 13.71 1.48 12.84
CA MET A 131 12.33 1.16 12.47
C MET A 131 12.20 1.08 10.94
N PHE A 132 11.61 -0.01 10.42
CA PHE A 132 11.43 -0.27 8.98
C PHE A 132 12.64 0.12 8.12
N PRO A 133 13.78 -0.60 8.21
CA PRO A 133 14.91 -0.36 7.30
C PRO A 133 14.48 -0.53 5.84
N ALA A 134 15.26 0.01 4.90
CA ALA A 134 14.93 0.03 3.48
C ALA A 134 14.57 -1.38 2.95
N GLU A 135 15.31 -2.39 3.38
CA GLU A 135 15.09 -3.78 3.02
C GLU A 135 13.72 -4.28 3.48
N LYS A 136 13.30 -3.92 4.70
CA LYS A 136 11.98 -4.31 5.23
C LYS A 136 10.84 -3.60 4.51
N ALA A 137 10.99 -2.31 4.23
CA ALA A 137 10.00 -1.56 3.46
C ALA A 137 9.86 -2.13 2.02
N TYR A 138 10.97 -2.52 1.41
CA TYR A 138 10.95 -3.16 0.09
C TYR A 138 10.33 -4.57 0.14
N GLU A 139 10.64 -5.38 1.16
CA GLU A 139 9.98 -6.67 1.38
C GLU A 139 8.45 -6.51 1.49
N MET A 140 7.97 -5.49 2.22
CA MET A 140 6.54 -5.21 2.33
C MET A 140 5.91 -4.84 0.97
N ALA A 141 6.66 -4.16 0.08
CA ALA A 141 6.21 -3.80 -1.26
C ALA A 141 6.22 -4.98 -2.26
N THR A 142 6.87 -6.07 -1.93
CA THR A 142 7.06 -7.25 -2.81
C THR A 142 6.48 -8.51 -2.17
N LEU A 143 7.26 -9.27 -1.41
CA LEU A 143 6.81 -10.50 -0.76
C LEU A 143 5.66 -10.27 0.24
N GLY A 144 5.68 -9.16 0.99
CA GLY A 144 4.58 -8.81 1.90
C GLY A 144 3.26 -8.60 1.15
N GLY A 145 3.31 -7.91 0.01
CA GLY A 145 2.16 -7.75 -0.89
C GLY A 145 1.69 -9.08 -1.47
N ALA A 146 2.61 -9.94 -1.93
CA ALA A 146 2.30 -11.26 -2.46
C ALA A 146 1.60 -12.14 -1.42
N ARG A 147 2.10 -12.16 -0.17
CA ARG A 147 1.45 -12.88 0.94
C ARG A 147 0.05 -12.34 1.25
N ALA A 148 -0.11 -11.02 1.25
CA ALA A 148 -1.41 -10.38 1.47
C ALA A 148 -2.45 -10.72 0.39
N MET A 149 -1.99 -11.16 -0.78
CA MET A 149 -2.82 -11.62 -1.91
C MET A 149 -2.91 -13.16 -2.01
N ASN A 150 -2.33 -13.90 -1.07
CA ASN A 150 -2.19 -15.37 -1.11
C ASN A 150 -1.49 -15.89 -2.39
N ALA A 151 -0.54 -15.11 -2.93
CA ALA A 151 0.16 -15.37 -4.18
C ALA A 151 1.68 -15.50 -4.00
N GLN A 152 2.18 -15.69 -2.79
CA GLN A 152 3.61 -15.74 -2.46
C GLN A 152 4.36 -16.89 -3.14
N ASP A 153 3.67 -17.94 -3.55
CA ASP A 153 4.25 -19.08 -4.28
C ASP A 153 4.38 -18.80 -5.78
N GLU A 154 3.69 -17.77 -6.28
CA GLU A 154 3.65 -17.42 -7.69
C GLU A 154 4.43 -16.13 -8.01
N ILE A 155 4.40 -15.12 -7.12
CA ILE A 155 4.96 -13.78 -7.33
C ILE A 155 5.69 -13.25 -6.09
N GLY A 156 6.22 -12.03 -6.15
CA GLY A 156 6.82 -11.30 -5.04
C GLY A 156 8.33 -11.48 -4.87
N SER A 157 8.93 -12.45 -5.57
CA SER A 157 10.39 -12.67 -5.61
C SER A 157 10.82 -13.24 -6.95
N LEU A 158 12.11 -13.08 -7.28
CA LEU A 158 12.72 -13.62 -8.48
C LEU A 158 13.28 -15.02 -8.18
N GLU A 159 12.47 -16.04 -8.36
CA GLU A 159 12.82 -17.43 -8.11
C GLU A 159 12.40 -18.33 -9.29
N VAL A 160 13.16 -19.42 -9.50
CA VAL A 160 12.82 -20.41 -10.52
C VAL A 160 11.46 -21.05 -10.19
N GLY A 161 10.54 -21.02 -11.15
CA GLY A 161 9.18 -21.55 -11.00
C GLY A 161 8.12 -20.50 -10.71
N LYS A 162 8.50 -19.28 -10.28
CA LYS A 162 7.56 -18.17 -10.14
C LYS A 162 7.35 -17.43 -11.45
N LYS A 163 6.27 -16.67 -11.53
CA LYS A 163 5.97 -15.77 -12.65
C LYS A 163 7.05 -14.72 -12.78
N ALA A 164 7.39 -14.38 -14.00
CA ALA A 164 8.39 -13.37 -14.31
C ALA A 164 7.76 -11.96 -14.25
N ASP A 165 7.44 -11.51 -13.02
CA ASP A 165 7.08 -10.14 -12.70
C ASP A 165 8.35 -9.38 -12.36
N VAL A 166 8.86 -8.60 -13.33
CA VAL A 166 10.19 -7.97 -13.24
C VAL A 166 10.10 -6.50 -13.61
N VAL A 167 10.68 -5.65 -12.76
CA VAL A 167 10.84 -4.22 -13.02
C VAL A 167 12.31 -3.89 -13.22
N LEU A 168 12.64 -3.29 -14.36
CA LEU A 168 14.00 -2.80 -14.66
C LEU A 168 14.02 -1.28 -14.50
N HIS A 169 14.97 -0.79 -13.71
CA HIS A 169 15.21 0.63 -13.50
C HIS A 169 16.34 1.14 -14.37
N ASP A 170 16.16 2.33 -14.95
CA ASP A 170 17.24 3.10 -15.53
C ASP A 170 18.11 3.68 -14.40
N THR A 171 19.31 3.17 -14.26
CA THR A 171 20.26 3.62 -13.23
C THR A 171 21.23 4.70 -13.72
N ASP A 172 21.15 5.14 -14.97
CA ASP A 172 21.94 6.27 -15.50
C ASP A 172 21.23 7.61 -15.28
N ARG A 173 20.88 7.86 -14.02
CA ARG A 173 20.10 9.01 -13.55
C ARG A 173 20.69 9.55 -12.24
N PRO A 174 20.47 10.85 -11.92
CA PRO A 174 21.05 11.49 -10.73
C PRO A 174 20.72 10.78 -9.41
N GLU A 175 19.49 10.29 -9.26
CA GLU A 175 19.02 9.60 -8.04
C GLU A 175 19.77 8.28 -7.77
N TRP A 176 20.54 7.77 -8.74
CA TRP A 176 21.38 6.59 -8.60
C TRP A 176 22.88 6.92 -8.43
N ARG A 177 23.25 8.17 -8.23
CA ARG A 177 24.66 8.59 -8.10
C ARG A 177 24.96 9.25 -6.74
N PRO A 178 26.02 8.81 -6.03
CA PRO A 178 26.79 7.58 -6.27
C PRO A 178 25.99 6.33 -5.89
N LEU A 179 26.10 5.25 -6.66
CA LEU A 179 25.46 3.97 -6.33
C LEU A 179 26.32 3.20 -5.33
N LEU A 180 26.00 3.30 -4.05
CA LEU A 180 26.73 2.64 -2.97
C LEU A 180 25.95 1.47 -2.34
N ASN A 181 24.62 1.61 -2.27
CA ASN A 181 23.71 0.58 -1.77
C ASN A 181 22.41 0.60 -2.57
N VAL A 182 22.15 -0.48 -3.30
CA VAL A 182 21.00 -0.58 -4.21
C VAL A 182 19.66 -0.41 -3.48
N MET A 183 19.51 -1.04 -2.31
CA MET A 183 18.25 -0.99 -1.57
C MET A 183 17.98 0.41 -1.02
N ASN A 184 19.00 1.06 -0.48
CA ASN A 184 18.86 2.45 -0.03
C ASN A 184 18.56 3.40 -1.20
N GLN A 185 19.22 3.22 -2.35
CA GLN A 185 18.92 4.02 -3.53
C GLN A 185 17.47 3.82 -4.00
N LEU A 186 17.04 2.57 -4.07
CA LEU A 186 15.70 2.20 -4.54
C LEU A 186 14.58 2.77 -3.64
N VAL A 187 14.79 2.73 -2.33
CA VAL A 187 13.75 3.15 -1.35
C VAL A 187 13.82 4.65 -1.06
N TRP A 188 15.03 5.23 -0.93
CA TRP A 188 15.17 6.60 -0.44
C TRP A 188 15.34 7.65 -1.54
N SER A 189 15.83 7.25 -2.72
CA SER A 189 16.21 8.20 -3.77
C SER A 189 15.43 8.03 -5.06
N ALA A 190 15.20 6.78 -5.51
CA ALA A 190 14.50 6.49 -6.74
C ALA A 190 12.97 6.60 -6.60
N ASP A 191 12.29 6.78 -7.72
CA ASP A 191 10.84 6.74 -7.82
C ASP A 191 10.38 6.09 -9.14
N GLY A 192 9.06 6.03 -9.38
CA GLY A 192 8.47 5.41 -10.56
C GLY A 192 8.92 6.00 -11.89
N ARG A 193 9.46 7.22 -11.93
CA ARG A 193 9.98 7.85 -13.17
C ARG A 193 11.24 7.18 -13.71
N GLY A 194 11.97 6.45 -12.86
CA GLY A 194 13.15 5.66 -13.24
C GLY A 194 12.81 4.27 -13.76
N VAL A 195 11.55 3.84 -13.75
CA VAL A 195 11.14 2.54 -14.30
C VAL A 195 11.26 2.57 -15.82
N HIS A 196 12.14 1.73 -16.37
CA HIS A 196 12.39 1.63 -17.81
C HIS A 196 11.54 0.54 -18.45
N THR A 197 11.56 -0.67 -17.90
CA THR A 197 10.85 -1.82 -18.47
C THR A 197 10.12 -2.59 -17.38
N VAL A 198 8.91 -3.04 -17.67
CA VAL A 198 8.13 -3.92 -16.78
C VAL A 198 7.69 -5.16 -17.55
N PHE A 199 7.90 -6.31 -16.93
CA PHE A 199 7.33 -7.58 -17.34
C PHE A 199 6.30 -8.03 -16.30
N VAL A 200 5.18 -8.55 -16.78
CA VAL A 200 4.14 -9.22 -15.97
C VAL A 200 3.93 -10.60 -16.57
N ASP A 201 4.14 -11.61 -15.76
CA ASP A 201 4.10 -13.02 -16.19
C ASP A 201 4.92 -13.27 -17.48
N GLY A 202 6.13 -12.67 -17.55
CA GLY A 202 7.03 -12.74 -18.70
C GLY A 202 6.63 -11.90 -19.91
N THR A 203 5.46 -11.27 -19.90
CA THR A 203 5.02 -10.39 -20.98
C THR A 203 5.48 -8.97 -20.72
N LYS A 204 6.22 -8.38 -21.68
CA LYS A 204 6.64 -6.98 -21.57
C LYS A 204 5.43 -6.05 -21.72
N VAL A 205 5.14 -5.28 -20.68
CA VAL A 205 3.99 -4.35 -20.64
C VAL A 205 4.40 -2.88 -20.62
N VAL A 206 5.65 -2.58 -20.23
CA VAL A 206 6.24 -1.23 -20.30
C VAL A 206 7.61 -1.33 -20.97
N GLU A 207 7.96 -0.37 -21.82
CA GLU A 207 9.28 -0.19 -22.42
C GLU A 207 9.64 1.29 -22.54
N ALA A 208 10.86 1.65 -22.15
CA ALA A 208 11.33 3.04 -22.12
C ALA A 208 10.35 3.99 -21.38
N GLY A 209 9.75 3.49 -20.30
CA GLY A 209 8.77 4.23 -19.49
C GLY A 209 7.39 4.42 -20.13
N ARG A 210 7.10 3.77 -21.27
CA ARG A 210 5.81 3.85 -21.95
C ARG A 210 5.06 2.52 -21.89
N MET A 211 3.75 2.59 -21.67
CA MET A 211 2.87 1.43 -21.70
C MET A 211 2.76 0.87 -23.12
N LEU A 212 2.85 -0.45 -23.25
CA LEU A 212 2.69 -1.15 -24.53
C LEU A 212 1.26 -1.68 -24.75
N THR A 213 0.44 -1.70 -23.69
CA THR A 213 -0.88 -2.33 -23.69
C THR A 213 -2.02 -1.35 -23.90
N ILE A 214 -1.75 -0.05 -23.88
CA ILE A 214 -2.73 1.01 -24.07
C ILE A 214 -2.18 2.11 -25.00
N ASP A 215 -3.07 2.85 -25.63
CA ASP A 215 -2.77 4.12 -26.29
C ASP A 215 -2.76 5.22 -25.20
N GLU A 216 -1.56 5.58 -24.71
CA GLU A 216 -1.42 6.55 -23.61
C GLU A 216 -1.97 7.92 -23.97
N ASP A 217 -1.75 8.41 -25.19
CA ASP A 217 -2.19 9.75 -25.58
C ASP A 217 -3.71 9.84 -25.56
N ARG A 218 -4.38 8.81 -26.09
CA ARG A 218 -5.83 8.68 -26.01
C ARG A 218 -6.32 8.52 -24.56
N PHE A 219 -5.61 7.73 -23.76
CA PHE A 219 -5.97 7.50 -22.36
C PHE A 219 -5.90 8.79 -21.55
N TRP A 220 -4.83 9.59 -21.69
CA TRP A 220 -4.70 10.87 -20.99
C TRP A 220 -5.79 11.85 -21.37
N ALA A 221 -6.14 11.94 -22.67
CA ALA A 221 -7.24 12.78 -23.13
C ALA A 221 -8.58 12.38 -22.51
N GLN A 222 -8.88 11.07 -22.46
CA GLN A 222 -10.09 10.55 -21.83
C GLN A 222 -10.13 10.78 -20.31
N CYS A 223 -9.00 10.66 -19.63
CA CYS A 223 -8.91 10.97 -18.19
C CYS A 223 -9.22 12.44 -17.91
N GLN A 224 -8.69 13.35 -18.73
CA GLN A 224 -8.95 14.79 -18.59
C GLN A 224 -10.44 15.10 -18.82
N GLU A 225 -11.03 14.61 -19.90
CA GLU A 225 -12.46 14.78 -20.22
C GLU A 225 -13.36 14.23 -19.08
N ALA A 226 -13.05 13.04 -18.57
CA ALA A 226 -13.80 12.45 -17.46
C ALA A 226 -13.70 13.30 -16.19
N GLY A 227 -12.52 13.82 -15.87
CA GLY A 227 -12.28 14.71 -14.73
C GLY A 227 -13.08 16.00 -14.83
N GLU A 228 -13.08 16.64 -15.99
CA GLU A 228 -13.87 17.85 -16.25
C GLU A 228 -15.39 17.59 -16.13
N ALA A 229 -15.86 16.48 -16.69
CA ALA A 229 -17.26 16.08 -16.58
C ALA A 229 -17.70 15.78 -15.14
N ILE A 230 -16.85 15.15 -14.34
CA ILE A 230 -17.10 14.91 -12.91
C ILE A 230 -17.16 16.23 -12.15
N THR A 231 -16.20 17.12 -12.39
CA THR A 231 -16.14 18.44 -11.74
C THR A 231 -17.38 19.26 -12.06
N ALA A 232 -17.80 19.32 -13.32
CA ALA A 232 -18.99 20.02 -13.74
C ALA A 232 -20.28 19.49 -13.08
N ARG A 233 -20.38 18.17 -12.90
CA ARG A 233 -21.55 17.53 -12.25
C ARG A 233 -21.54 17.63 -10.74
N SER A 234 -20.36 17.78 -10.11
CA SER A 234 -20.22 17.76 -8.65
C SER A 234 -20.89 18.95 -7.96
N GLY A 235 -21.05 20.06 -8.66
CA GLY A 235 -21.52 21.33 -8.08
C GLY A 235 -20.55 21.90 -7.03
N LEU A 236 -19.38 21.30 -6.85
CA LEU A 236 -18.37 21.79 -5.92
C LEU A 236 -17.77 23.07 -6.49
N PRO A 237 -17.73 24.16 -5.71
CA PRO A 237 -17.07 25.37 -6.14
C PRO A 237 -15.57 25.10 -6.25
N ASP A 238 -14.95 25.61 -7.31
CA ASP A 238 -13.50 25.71 -7.41
C ASP A 238 -13.02 26.74 -6.37
N LYS A 239 -12.76 26.26 -5.16
CA LYS A 239 -12.34 27.08 -4.02
C LYS A 239 -10.84 26.92 -3.77
N SER A 240 -10.03 27.17 -4.76
CA SER A 240 -8.64 27.48 -4.46
C SER A 240 -8.58 28.74 -3.60
N LYS A 241 -8.01 28.64 -2.39
CA LYS A 241 -7.72 29.80 -1.53
C LYS A 241 -6.56 30.64 -2.09
N TYR A 242 -5.84 30.09 -3.04
CA TYR A 242 -4.69 30.70 -3.69
C TYR A 242 -5.03 30.98 -5.16
N PRO A 243 -4.61 32.12 -5.71
CA PRO A 243 -4.81 32.36 -7.12
C PRO A 243 -4.12 31.27 -7.95
N VAL A 244 -4.86 30.67 -8.85
CA VAL A 244 -4.32 29.78 -9.88
C VAL A 244 -3.93 30.65 -11.05
N LEU A 245 -2.64 30.67 -11.41
CA LEU A 245 -2.11 31.42 -12.54
C LEU A 245 -2.40 30.68 -13.87
#